data_6c3d41c2d7826bec7a3ab920e6666b50
#
_entry.id   6c3d41c2d7826bec7a3ab920e6666b50
#
_cell.length_a   1.000
_cell.length_b   1.000
_cell.length_c   1.000
_cell.angle_alpha   90.00
_cell.angle_beta   90.00
_cell.angle_gamma   90.00
#
_symmetry.space_group_name_H-M   'P 1'
#
loop_
_entity.id
_entity.type
_entity.pdbx_description
1 polymer ?
#
loop_
_entity_poly.entity_id
_entity_poly.type
_entity_poly.pdbx_seq_one_letter_code
_entity_poly.pdbx_strand_id
1 'polypeptide(L)'
;MDDGSAGQRLDNFLLRELKGVPKTHVYRLIRSGEVRVNKGRAQADTRIELGDEVRIPPVRVPEKTEAPAAPAREFPVVFEDEHLLVIDKPAGVAVHGGSGVSHGVIESLRRARPTAKFLELVHRLDKETSGLLMIAKKRSALVNLQDQLRERETGKTYAALVWGDWPAKLKVIDVPLVKFIGSDGERWVRPGKADEEDAKRSISLVKVMQRTPQFSLLDVTIKTGRTHQIRVHLQQAGHAIVGDPKYGDFERNRELARGPAKFDRMFLHARSLRFTHPATGAELSLEAPLPPDCEKLIPS
;
A
#
# COMPACT_ATOMS: atom_id res chain seq x y z
N MET A 1 22.40 17.64 6.05
CA MET A 1 21.38 16.70 5.54
C MET A 1 21.87 16.02 4.28
N ASP A 2 21.60 14.71 4.18
CA ASP A 2 21.87 13.94 2.97
C ASP A 2 20.72 14.01 1.97
N ASP A 3 20.98 13.58 0.75
CA ASP A 3 20.00 13.56 -0.35
C ASP A 3 18.75 12.71 -0.05
N GLY A 4 18.88 11.68 0.79
CA GLY A 4 17.79 10.81 1.21
C GLY A 4 16.78 11.47 2.17
N SER A 5 17.16 12.59 2.78
CA SER A 5 16.35 13.33 3.76
C SER A 5 15.75 14.62 3.21
N ALA A 6 16.28 15.15 2.11
CA ALA A 6 15.84 16.40 1.51
C ALA A 6 14.36 16.36 1.07
N GLY A 7 13.63 17.43 1.30
CA GLY A 7 12.20 17.58 1.02
C GLY A 7 11.27 16.88 1.99
N GLN A 8 11.78 16.18 3.02
CA GLN A 8 10.96 15.62 4.09
C GLN A 8 10.42 16.71 5.02
N ARG A 9 9.26 16.44 5.62
CA ARG A 9 8.78 17.24 6.76
C ARG A 9 9.65 16.95 7.98
N LEU A 10 9.91 17.97 8.79
CA LEU A 10 10.73 17.86 9.99
C LEU A 10 10.19 16.82 10.99
N ASP A 11 8.87 16.74 11.18
CA ASP A 11 8.26 15.74 12.06
C ASP A 11 8.56 14.31 11.60
N ASN A 12 8.43 14.03 10.31
CA ASN A 12 8.72 12.70 9.74
C ASN A 12 10.21 12.35 9.84
N PHE A 13 11.08 13.32 9.59
CA PHE A 13 12.52 13.16 9.76
C PHE A 13 12.86 12.80 11.21
N LEU A 14 12.37 13.56 12.18
CA LEU A 14 12.63 13.32 13.61
C LEU A 14 12.05 11.99 14.10
N LEU A 15 10.86 11.60 13.65
CA LEU A 15 10.28 10.30 14.00
C LEU A 15 11.09 9.12 13.46
N ARG A 16 11.82 9.32 12.37
CA ARG A 16 12.77 8.34 11.84
C ARG A 16 14.06 8.27 12.64
N GLU A 17 14.65 9.43 12.93
CA GLU A 17 15.94 9.53 13.66
C GLU A 17 15.78 9.13 15.14
N LEU A 18 14.69 9.55 15.77
CA LEU A 18 14.35 9.27 17.17
C LEU A 18 13.43 8.03 17.29
N LYS A 19 13.74 6.99 16.55
CA LYS A 19 12.94 5.76 16.53
C LYS A 19 12.83 5.15 17.94
N GLY A 20 11.58 4.97 18.41
CA GLY A 20 11.30 4.49 19.77
C GLY A 20 10.89 5.60 20.75
N VAL A 21 11.13 6.86 20.43
CA VAL A 21 10.63 7.98 21.21
C VAL A 21 9.14 8.20 20.90
N PRO A 22 8.26 8.36 21.91
CA PRO A 22 6.84 8.62 21.70
C PRO A 22 6.61 9.86 20.81
N LYS A 23 5.69 9.76 19.87
CA LYS A 23 5.36 10.87 18.94
C LYS A 23 5.03 12.17 19.67
N THR A 24 4.27 12.08 20.75
CA THR A 24 3.93 13.22 21.61
C THR A 24 5.17 13.95 22.14
N HIS A 25 6.22 13.21 22.47
CA HIS A 25 7.48 13.78 22.92
C HIS A 25 8.21 14.48 21.76
N VAL A 26 8.28 13.86 20.58
CA VAL A 26 8.89 14.49 19.38
C VAL A 26 8.18 15.82 19.06
N TYR A 27 6.85 15.83 19.05
CA TYR A 27 6.09 17.07 18.81
C TYR A 27 6.26 18.10 19.93
N ARG A 28 6.50 17.68 21.18
CA ARG A 28 6.84 18.58 22.27
C ARG A 28 8.18 19.26 22.01
N LEU A 29 9.22 18.53 21.61
CA LEU A 29 10.55 19.05 21.31
C LEU A 29 10.53 20.08 20.17
N ILE A 30 9.69 19.89 19.17
CA ILE A 30 9.50 20.85 18.09
C ILE A 30 8.83 22.11 18.63
N ARG A 31 7.72 21.97 19.35
CA ARG A 31 6.96 23.12 19.90
C ARG A 31 7.74 23.93 20.91
N SER A 32 8.51 23.30 21.79
CA SER A 32 9.37 23.98 22.75
C SER A 32 10.54 24.71 22.07
N GLY A 33 10.83 24.39 20.79
CA GLY A 33 11.95 24.94 20.07
C GLY A 33 13.30 24.37 20.50
N GLU A 34 13.31 23.20 21.12
CA GLU A 34 14.54 22.45 21.43
C GLU A 34 15.15 21.87 20.14
N VAL A 35 14.31 21.50 19.18
CA VAL A 35 14.74 21.19 17.79
C VAL A 35 14.90 22.49 17.01
N ARG A 36 15.98 22.59 16.27
CA ARG A 36 16.31 23.77 15.43
C ARG A 36 16.72 23.31 14.04
N VAL A 37 16.34 24.11 13.03
CA VAL A 37 16.83 23.97 11.65
C VAL A 37 17.61 25.22 11.33
N ASN A 38 18.87 25.09 10.95
CA ASN A 38 19.80 26.20 10.69
C ASN A 38 19.81 27.24 11.84
N LYS A 39 19.85 26.75 13.09
CA LYS A 39 19.78 27.53 14.33
C LYS A 39 18.43 28.23 14.59
N GLY A 40 17.50 28.24 13.62
CA GLY A 40 16.16 28.82 13.71
C GLY A 40 15.13 27.88 14.33
N ARG A 41 14.00 28.43 14.84
CA ARG A 41 12.81 27.64 15.20
C ARG A 41 12.17 27.11 13.92
N ALA A 42 11.65 25.87 13.98
CA ALA A 42 10.96 25.25 12.88
C ALA A 42 9.62 24.66 13.34
N GLN A 43 8.68 24.51 12.42
CA GLN A 43 7.39 23.86 12.64
C GLN A 43 7.47 22.39 12.26
N ALA A 44 6.50 21.59 12.71
CA ALA A 44 6.45 20.16 12.41
C ALA A 44 6.40 19.87 10.90
N ASP A 45 5.75 20.73 10.13
CA ASP A 45 5.58 20.62 8.69
C ASP A 45 6.69 21.32 7.89
N THR A 46 7.64 21.98 8.54
CA THR A 46 8.81 22.57 7.87
C THR A 46 9.50 21.49 7.03
N ARG A 47 9.74 21.79 5.76
CA ARG A 47 10.50 20.91 4.88
C ARG A 47 11.99 21.17 5.03
N ILE A 48 12.75 20.12 5.27
CA ILE A 48 14.20 20.21 5.36
C ILE A 48 14.81 20.06 3.98
N GLU A 49 15.83 20.89 3.70
CA GLU A 49 16.51 20.92 2.40
C GLU A 49 17.89 20.27 2.48
N LEU A 50 18.47 20.00 1.31
CA LEU A 50 19.83 19.48 1.22
C LEU A 50 20.80 20.53 1.80
N GLY A 51 21.67 20.10 2.72
CA GLY A 51 22.60 21.00 3.41
C GLY A 51 22.08 21.58 4.72
N ASP A 52 20.78 21.49 5.03
CA ASP A 52 20.25 21.95 6.31
C ASP A 52 20.91 21.27 7.50
N GLU A 53 21.18 22.04 8.55
CA GLU A 53 21.64 21.56 9.86
C GLU A 53 20.45 21.44 10.81
N VAL A 54 20.09 20.21 11.18
CA VAL A 54 19.03 19.93 12.16
C VAL A 54 19.66 19.58 13.50
N ARG A 55 19.54 20.49 14.47
CA ARG A 55 19.93 20.24 15.86
C ARG A 55 18.83 19.49 16.58
N ILE A 56 19.17 18.33 17.10
CA ILE A 56 18.30 17.49 17.93
C ILE A 56 18.83 17.53 19.38
N PRO A 57 18.02 17.84 20.39
CA PRO A 57 18.45 17.81 21.77
C PRO A 57 18.77 16.37 22.21
N PRO A 58 19.57 16.16 23.27
CA PRO A 58 19.77 14.83 23.82
C PRO A 58 18.44 14.23 24.28
N VAL A 59 18.03 13.12 23.69
CA VAL A 59 16.82 12.40 24.05
C VAL A 59 17.23 10.99 24.46
N ARG A 60 16.72 10.50 25.60
CA ARG A 60 16.84 9.09 25.92
C ARG A 60 16.01 8.29 24.92
N VAL A 61 16.70 7.66 23.97
CA VAL A 61 16.08 6.66 23.09
C VAL A 61 16.03 5.37 23.92
N PRO A 62 14.84 4.75 24.08
CA PRO A 62 14.77 3.45 24.73
C PRO A 62 15.75 2.50 24.04
N GLU A 63 16.52 1.74 24.82
CA GLU A 63 17.31 0.65 24.25
C GLU A 63 16.38 -0.24 23.43
N LYS A 64 16.73 -0.44 22.16
CA LYS A 64 16.00 -1.36 21.32
C LYS A 64 16.08 -2.74 21.98
N THR A 65 14.99 -3.24 22.52
CA THR A 65 14.76 -4.67 22.42
C THR A 65 14.79 -4.97 20.93
N GLU A 66 15.85 -5.62 20.47
CA GLU A 66 16.02 -5.96 19.06
C GLU A 66 14.84 -6.83 18.65
N ALA A 67 13.84 -6.19 18.02
CA ALA A 67 12.85 -6.96 17.30
C ALA A 67 13.61 -7.86 16.32
N PRO A 68 13.23 -9.13 16.16
CA PRO A 68 13.92 -10.03 15.25
C PRO A 68 14.17 -9.33 13.92
N ALA A 69 15.42 -9.32 13.49
CA ALA A 69 15.79 -8.66 12.23
C ALA A 69 14.95 -9.24 11.10
N ALA A 70 14.44 -8.38 10.22
CA ALA A 70 13.70 -8.84 9.04
C ALA A 70 14.54 -9.87 8.29
N PRO A 71 13.97 -10.99 7.81
CA PRO A 71 14.70 -11.92 6.98
C PRO A 71 15.08 -11.22 5.66
N ALA A 72 16.31 -11.44 5.20
CA ALA A 72 16.71 -11.01 3.87
C ALA A 72 15.89 -11.78 2.83
N ARG A 73 15.12 -11.06 2.01
CA ARG A 73 14.28 -11.70 0.98
C ARG A 73 14.18 -10.81 -0.24
N GLU A 74 14.49 -11.37 -1.41
CA GLU A 74 14.14 -10.82 -2.71
C GLU A 74 12.73 -11.26 -3.12
N PHE A 75 12.15 -10.48 -4.03
CA PHE A 75 10.83 -10.76 -4.61
C PHE A 75 10.96 -10.81 -6.14
N PRO A 76 10.05 -11.51 -6.85
CA PRO A 76 10.08 -11.52 -8.31
C PRO A 76 10.07 -10.11 -8.87
N VAL A 77 11.09 -9.78 -9.67
CA VAL A 77 11.26 -8.46 -10.27
C VAL A 77 10.54 -8.42 -11.61
N VAL A 78 9.66 -7.44 -11.80
CA VAL A 78 8.96 -7.17 -13.06
C VAL A 78 9.70 -6.09 -13.85
N PHE A 79 10.23 -5.09 -13.17
CA PHE A 79 11.04 -4.03 -13.77
C PHE A 79 12.05 -3.50 -12.73
N GLU A 80 13.25 -3.23 -13.16
CA GLU A 80 14.26 -2.57 -12.31
C GLU A 80 15.23 -1.73 -13.14
N ASP A 81 15.52 -0.52 -12.66
CA ASP A 81 16.61 0.32 -13.14
C ASP A 81 17.31 1.06 -11.96
N GLU A 82 17.99 2.17 -12.25
CA GLU A 82 18.64 2.99 -11.23
C GLU A 82 17.67 3.82 -10.36
N HIS A 83 16.42 4.03 -10.79
CA HIS A 83 15.45 4.95 -10.18
C HIS A 83 14.37 4.24 -9.41
N LEU A 84 13.93 3.10 -9.92
CA LEU A 84 12.83 2.35 -9.33
C LEU A 84 12.99 0.83 -9.50
N LEU A 85 12.28 0.11 -8.66
CA LEU A 85 12.08 -1.33 -8.69
C LEU A 85 10.58 -1.60 -8.64
N VAL A 86 10.06 -2.42 -9.54
CA VAL A 86 8.69 -2.94 -9.50
C VAL A 86 8.75 -4.45 -9.33
N ILE A 87 8.11 -4.93 -8.27
CA ILE A 87 8.07 -6.36 -7.94
C ILE A 87 6.66 -6.91 -8.09
N ASP A 88 6.55 -8.22 -8.28
CA ASP A 88 5.32 -8.97 -8.08
C ASP A 88 5.28 -9.45 -6.62
N LYS A 89 4.51 -8.73 -5.81
CA LYS A 89 4.36 -9.03 -4.38
C LYS A 89 3.50 -10.28 -4.18
N PRO A 90 3.95 -11.30 -3.46
CA PRO A 90 3.08 -12.43 -3.10
C PRO A 90 1.98 -12.00 -2.12
N ALA A 91 0.87 -12.71 -2.11
CA ALA A 91 -0.15 -12.58 -1.07
C ALA A 91 0.38 -13.00 0.30
N GLY A 92 -0.27 -12.54 1.37
CA GLY A 92 0.12 -12.88 2.75
C GLY A 92 1.31 -12.10 3.29
N VAL A 93 1.99 -11.29 2.47
CA VAL A 93 3.14 -10.48 2.87
C VAL A 93 2.73 -9.01 2.97
N ALA A 94 2.92 -8.41 4.15
CA ALA A 94 2.69 -6.98 4.35
C ALA A 94 3.73 -6.15 3.59
N VAL A 95 3.38 -4.94 3.17
CA VAL A 95 4.34 -4.06 2.47
C VAL A 95 5.37 -3.44 3.43
N HIS A 96 4.99 -3.21 4.68
CA HIS A 96 5.88 -2.71 5.75
C HIS A 96 5.49 -3.31 7.11
N GLY A 97 6.38 -3.31 8.04
CA GLY A 97 6.12 -3.62 9.45
C GLY A 97 5.18 -2.59 10.09
N GLY A 98 4.51 -2.96 11.16
CA GLY A 98 3.55 -2.11 11.88
C GLY A 98 2.74 -2.89 12.91
N SER A 99 1.52 -2.44 13.21
CA SER A 99 0.67 -3.08 14.22
C SER A 99 0.49 -4.58 13.95
N GLY A 100 1.08 -5.42 14.82
CA GLY A 100 0.98 -6.88 14.73
C GLY A 100 1.85 -7.55 13.64
N VAL A 101 2.67 -6.79 12.91
CA VAL A 101 3.57 -7.33 11.87
C VAL A 101 4.97 -6.80 12.10
N SER A 102 5.93 -7.69 12.34
CA SER A 102 7.31 -7.31 12.66
C SER A 102 8.04 -6.67 11.48
N HIS A 103 7.81 -7.17 10.27
CA HIS A 103 8.47 -6.72 9.04
C HIS A 103 7.60 -7.00 7.82
N GLY A 104 7.87 -6.32 6.72
CA GLY A 104 7.22 -6.51 5.43
C GLY A 104 8.20 -6.55 4.27
N VAL A 105 7.69 -6.27 3.08
CA VAL A 105 8.49 -6.26 1.85
C VAL A 105 9.68 -5.31 1.95
N ILE A 106 9.45 -4.07 2.42
CA ILE A 106 10.51 -3.06 2.39
C ILE A 106 11.65 -3.36 3.36
N GLU A 107 11.36 -3.86 4.55
CA GLU A 107 12.38 -4.25 5.52
C GLU A 107 13.18 -5.47 5.00
N SER A 108 12.50 -6.44 4.39
CA SER A 108 13.13 -7.63 3.81
C SER A 108 14.04 -7.28 2.63
N LEU A 109 13.59 -6.39 1.72
CA LEU A 109 14.41 -5.91 0.59
C LEU A 109 15.62 -5.13 1.06
N ARG A 110 15.47 -4.24 2.05
CA ARG A 110 16.61 -3.50 2.63
C ARG A 110 17.65 -4.44 3.24
N ARG A 111 17.20 -5.54 3.82
CA ARG A 111 18.09 -6.56 4.37
C ARG A 111 18.78 -7.39 3.29
N ALA A 112 18.08 -7.68 2.19
CA ALA A 112 18.64 -8.41 1.04
C ALA A 112 19.61 -7.54 0.22
N ARG A 113 19.43 -6.21 0.25
CA ARG A 113 20.20 -5.23 -0.53
C ARG A 113 20.93 -4.23 0.36
N PRO A 114 21.91 -4.66 1.17
CA PRO A 114 22.56 -3.80 2.18
C PRO A 114 23.35 -2.62 1.58
N THR A 115 23.72 -2.70 0.31
CA THR A 115 24.43 -1.64 -0.42
C THR A 115 23.48 -0.59 -1.03
N ALA A 116 22.17 -0.85 -1.04
CA ALA A 116 21.19 0.10 -1.56
C ALA A 116 21.07 1.30 -0.61
N LYS A 117 21.48 2.47 -1.09
CA LYS A 117 21.43 3.72 -0.31
C LYS A 117 20.01 4.20 -0.02
N PHE A 118 19.06 3.86 -0.89
CA PHE A 118 17.68 4.29 -0.80
C PHE A 118 16.75 3.20 -1.34
N LEU A 119 15.78 2.78 -0.55
CA LEU A 119 14.66 1.91 -0.93
C LEU A 119 13.44 2.34 -0.13
N GLU A 120 12.43 2.89 -0.82
CA GLU A 120 11.19 3.36 -0.19
C GLU A 120 9.95 2.95 -0.99
N LEU A 121 8.89 2.59 -0.28
CA LEU A 121 7.60 2.28 -0.91
C LEU A 121 7.00 3.53 -1.55
N VAL A 122 6.65 3.45 -2.82
CA VAL A 122 5.91 4.49 -3.53
C VAL A 122 4.43 4.49 -3.11
N HIS A 123 3.85 3.30 -3.02
CA HIS A 123 2.48 3.06 -2.58
C HIS A 123 2.38 1.79 -1.74
N ARG A 124 1.18 1.39 -1.41
CA ARG A 124 0.94 0.18 -0.63
C ARG A 124 -0.11 -0.72 -1.28
N LEU A 125 0.02 -2.01 -1.02
CA LEU A 125 -1.01 -3.04 -1.19
C LEU A 125 -1.39 -3.59 0.17
N ASP A 126 -2.58 -4.13 0.29
CA ASP A 126 -2.98 -4.89 1.49
C ASP A 126 -2.12 -6.15 1.61
N LYS A 127 -2.01 -6.70 2.81
CA LYS A 127 -1.21 -7.90 3.10
C LYS A 127 -1.63 -9.06 2.18
N GLU A 128 -2.93 -9.27 2.03
CA GLU A 128 -3.50 -10.40 1.28
C GLU A 128 -3.56 -10.13 -0.25
N THR A 129 -3.35 -8.89 -0.69
CA THR A 129 -3.30 -8.54 -2.12
C THR A 129 -1.94 -8.90 -2.71
N SER A 130 -1.92 -9.61 -3.82
CA SER A 130 -0.71 -9.88 -4.62
C SER A 130 -0.55 -8.91 -5.79
N GLY A 131 0.61 -8.92 -6.46
CA GLY A 131 0.84 -8.19 -7.70
C GLY A 131 1.76 -6.97 -7.57
N LEU A 132 1.68 -6.09 -8.55
CA LEU A 132 2.64 -5.01 -8.81
C LEU A 132 2.75 -4.02 -7.65
N LEU A 133 3.96 -3.87 -7.14
CA LEU A 133 4.33 -2.93 -6.08
C LEU A 133 5.56 -2.13 -6.48
N MET A 134 5.45 -0.80 -6.48
CA MET A 134 6.57 0.11 -6.80
C MET A 134 7.39 0.45 -5.57
N ILE A 135 8.71 0.36 -5.71
CA ILE A 135 9.70 0.77 -4.73
C ILE A 135 10.65 1.77 -5.41
N ALA A 136 10.81 2.95 -4.85
CA ALA A 136 11.76 3.94 -5.35
C ALA A 136 13.17 3.63 -4.86
N LYS A 137 14.16 3.76 -5.74
CA LYS A 137 15.59 3.62 -5.47
C LYS A 137 16.29 4.97 -5.33
N LYS A 138 15.60 6.08 -5.62
CA LYS A 138 16.05 7.47 -5.43
C LYS A 138 14.92 8.32 -4.84
N ARG A 139 15.30 9.34 -4.06
CA ARG A 139 14.33 10.27 -3.45
C ARG A 139 13.53 11.05 -4.51
N SER A 140 14.17 11.51 -5.56
CA SER A 140 13.53 12.21 -6.67
C SER A 140 12.47 11.34 -7.35
N ALA A 141 12.76 10.06 -7.58
CA ALA A 141 11.81 9.11 -8.12
C ALA A 141 10.62 8.88 -7.19
N LEU A 142 10.86 8.79 -5.86
CA LEU A 142 9.78 8.66 -4.89
C LEU A 142 8.82 9.84 -4.96
N VAL A 143 9.35 11.06 -4.93
CA VAL A 143 8.52 12.29 -4.96
C VAL A 143 7.71 12.34 -6.25
N ASN A 144 8.35 12.18 -7.40
CA ASN A 144 7.69 12.22 -8.71
C ASN A 144 6.55 11.18 -8.81
N LEU A 145 6.83 9.91 -8.48
CA LEU A 145 5.83 8.84 -8.54
C LEU A 145 4.68 9.03 -7.55
N GLN A 146 4.96 9.59 -6.35
CA GLN A 146 3.91 9.94 -5.40
C GLN A 146 3.04 11.11 -5.88
N ASP A 147 3.61 12.06 -6.62
CA ASP A 147 2.89 13.16 -7.24
C ASP A 147 1.96 12.63 -8.34
N GLN A 148 2.43 11.78 -9.25
CA GLN A 148 1.60 11.11 -10.24
C GLN A 148 0.42 10.34 -9.62
N LEU A 149 0.67 9.66 -8.47
CA LEU A 149 -0.39 8.96 -7.74
C LEU A 149 -1.43 9.93 -7.15
N ARG A 150 -0.98 11.07 -6.61
CA ARG A 150 -1.83 12.12 -6.03
C ARG A 150 -2.68 12.80 -7.10
N GLU A 151 -2.10 13.06 -8.25
CA GLU A 151 -2.73 13.71 -9.42
C GLU A 151 -3.55 12.73 -10.26
N ARG A 152 -3.53 11.44 -9.93
CA ARG A 152 -4.28 10.36 -10.58
C ARG A 152 -3.85 10.11 -12.04
N GLU A 153 -2.61 10.37 -12.34
CA GLU A 153 -2.02 10.14 -13.66
C GLU A 153 -1.61 8.68 -13.87
N THR A 154 -1.55 7.89 -12.79
CA THR A 154 -1.25 6.45 -12.86
C THR A 154 -2.49 5.61 -13.16
N GLY A 155 -2.35 4.60 -14.01
CA GLY A 155 -3.33 3.55 -14.22
C GLY A 155 -3.04 2.35 -13.31
N LYS A 156 -4.04 1.89 -12.53
CA LYS A 156 -3.93 0.70 -11.67
C LYS A 156 -5.14 -0.19 -11.87
N THR A 157 -4.92 -1.37 -12.42
CA THR A 157 -5.97 -2.36 -12.65
C THR A 157 -5.68 -3.64 -11.88
N TYR A 158 -6.69 -4.14 -11.22
CA TYR A 158 -6.64 -5.34 -10.39
C TYR A 158 -7.53 -6.41 -11.00
N ALA A 159 -7.07 -7.65 -10.99
CA ALA A 159 -7.93 -8.80 -11.21
C ALA A 159 -8.57 -9.18 -9.86
N ALA A 160 -9.89 -9.32 -9.86
CA ALA A 160 -10.66 -9.76 -8.70
C ALA A 160 -11.66 -10.84 -9.11
N LEU A 161 -11.67 -11.97 -8.41
CA LEU A 161 -12.71 -12.97 -8.55
C LEU A 161 -13.75 -12.74 -7.45
N VAL A 162 -15.01 -12.60 -7.83
CA VAL A 162 -16.11 -12.35 -6.90
C VAL A 162 -17.16 -13.45 -6.94
N TRP A 163 -17.88 -13.62 -5.87
CA TRP A 163 -18.99 -14.54 -5.79
C TRP A 163 -20.19 -14.06 -6.61
N GLY A 164 -20.77 -14.96 -7.40
CA GLY A 164 -21.98 -14.75 -8.17
C GLY A 164 -21.76 -14.05 -9.53
N ASP A 165 -22.86 -13.82 -10.23
CA ASP A 165 -22.89 -13.17 -11.56
C ASP A 165 -22.93 -11.65 -11.39
N TRP A 166 -21.86 -10.98 -11.77
CA TRP A 166 -21.74 -9.52 -11.67
C TRP A 166 -22.75 -8.80 -12.58
N PRO A 167 -23.51 -7.81 -12.08
CA PRO A 167 -24.47 -7.08 -12.87
C PRO A 167 -23.84 -6.35 -14.07
N ALA A 168 -24.24 -6.69 -15.29
CA ALA A 168 -23.63 -6.17 -16.51
C ALA A 168 -23.65 -4.64 -16.64
N LYS A 169 -24.64 -3.99 -16.02
CA LYS A 169 -24.83 -2.54 -16.01
C LYS A 169 -23.97 -1.82 -14.96
N LEU A 170 -23.46 -2.52 -13.96
CA LEU A 170 -22.67 -1.92 -12.88
C LEU A 170 -21.20 -1.82 -13.28
N LYS A 171 -20.87 -0.74 -14.01
CA LYS A 171 -19.51 -0.48 -14.50
C LYS A 171 -18.72 0.51 -13.65
N VAL A 172 -19.37 1.26 -12.78
CA VAL A 172 -18.76 2.29 -11.95
C VAL A 172 -19.33 2.19 -10.54
N ILE A 173 -18.45 2.16 -9.56
CA ILE A 173 -18.81 2.30 -8.13
C ILE A 173 -18.16 3.60 -7.66
N ASP A 174 -18.98 4.63 -7.41
CA ASP A 174 -18.55 5.92 -6.83
C ASP A 174 -19.23 6.05 -5.45
N VAL A 175 -18.64 5.39 -4.48
CA VAL A 175 -19.13 5.33 -3.10
C VAL A 175 -18.05 5.76 -2.16
N PRO A 176 -18.26 6.82 -1.35
CA PRO A 176 -17.27 7.26 -0.39
C PRO A 176 -17.04 6.20 0.70
N LEU A 177 -15.84 6.19 1.25
CA LEU A 177 -15.41 5.21 2.24
C LEU A 177 -15.00 5.90 3.54
N VAL A 178 -15.41 5.31 4.66
CA VAL A 178 -15.10 5.75 6.03
C VAL A 178 -14.26 4.69 6.72
N LYS A 179 -13.20 5.13 7.40
CA LYS A 179 -12.39 4.27 8.27
C LYS A 179 -12.92 4.34 9.69
N PHE A 180 -12.98 3.21 10.36
CA PHE A 180 -13.32 3.13 11.78
C PHE A 180 -12.49 2.05 12.48
N ILE A 181 -12.49 2.08 13.80
CA ILE A 181 -11.87 1.04 14.62
C ILE A 181 -12.98 0.12 15.09
N GLY A 182 -12.86 -1.17 14.78
CA GLY A 182 -13.79 -2.18 15.24
C GLY A 182 -13.68 -2.46 16.75
N SER A 183 -14.61 -3.24 17.28
CA SER A 183 -14.57 -3.68 18.69
C SER A 183 -13.36 -4.55 19.03
N ASP A 184 -12.74 -5.16 18.01
CA ASP A 184 -11.52 -5.93 18.05
C ASP A 184 -10.23 -5.07 18.09
N GLY A 185 -10.37 -3.74 18.03
CA GLY A 185 -9.26 -2.80 17.92
C GLY A 185 -8.64 -2.71 16.51
N GLU A 186 -9.16 -3.47 15.55
CA GLU A 186 -8.68 -3.43 14.17
C GLU A 186 -9.27 -2.26 13.38
N ARG A 187 -8.53 -1.88 12.34
CA ARG A 187 -9.01 -0.86 11.38
C ARG A 187 -9.91 -1.49 10.34
N TRP A 188 -11.14 -1.01 10.28
CA TRP A 188 -12.16 -1.38 9.32
C TRP A 188 -12.48 -0.22 8.37
N VAL A 189 -13.11 -0.57 7.25
CA VAL A 189 -13.62 0.40 6.28
C VAL A 189 -15.06 0.01 5.94
N ARG A 190 -15.94 1.00 5.83
CA ARG A 190 -17.32 0.82 5.40
C ARG A 190 -17.70 1.85 4.34
N PRO A 191 -18.76 1.62 3.58
CA PRO A 191 -19.39 2.67 2.80
C PRO A 191 -19.81 3.83 3.70
N GLY A 192 -19.61 5.05 3.22
CA GLY A 192 -20.05 6.27 3.86
C GLY A 192 -21.05 7.04 3.02
N LYS A 193 -21.67 8.06 3.59
CA LYS A 193 -22.49 9.02 2.86
C LYS A 193 -21.62 10.17 2.35
N ALA A 194 -22.07 10.86 1.30
CA ALA A 194 -21.32 11.96 0.71
C ALA A 194 -21.09 13.15 1.65
N ASP A 195 -22.00 13.36 2.58
CA ASP A 195 -22.02 14.42 3.61
C ASP A 195 -21.38 14.00 4.94
N GLU A 196 -20.92 12.77 5.07
CA GLU A 196 -20.27 12.28 6.29
C GLU A 196 -18.85 12.84 6.41
N GLU A 197 -18.51 13.48 7.55
CA GLU A 197 -17.29 14.27 7.77
C GLU A 197 -15.98 13.53 7.41
N ASP A 198 -15.88 12.26 7.77
CA ASP A 198 -14.68 11.43 7.52
C ASP A 198 -14.74 10.63 6.21
N ALA A 199 -15.82 10.77 5.44
CA ALA A 199 -15.97 10.04 4.19
C ALA A 199 -14.98 10.56 3.12
N LYS A 200 -14.28 9.63 2.51
CA LYS A 200 -13.34 9.93 1.43
C LYS A 200 -13.86 9.39 0.11
N ARG A 201 -14.06 10.27 -0.86
CA ARG A 201 -14.49 9.87 -2.20
C ARG A 201 -13.63 8.73 -2.74
N SER A 202 -14.29 7.70 -3.28
CA SER A 202 -13.66 6.49 -3.77
C SER A 202 -14.34 6.02 -5.04
N ILE A 203 -13.57 5.79 -6.11
CA ILE A 203 -14.10 5.43 -7.43
C ILE A 203 -13.39 4.19 -7.94
N SER A 204 -14.16 3.16 -8.27
CA SER A 204 -13.72 1.93 -8.92
C SER A 204 -14.48 1.72 -10.22
N LEU A 205 -13.76 1.47 -11.30
CA LEU A 205 -14.32 1.10 -12.60
C LEU A 205 -14.23 -0.41 -12.75
N VAL A 206 -15.32 -1.06 -13.13
CA VAL A 206 -15.43 -2.52 -13.23
C VAL A 206 -15.69 -2.94 -14.65
N LYS A 207 -14.86 -3.88 -15.15
CA LYS A 207 -15.05 -4.58 -16.41
C LYS A 207 -15.11 -6.07 -16.13
N VAL A 208 -16.18 -6.73 -16.58
CA VAL A 208 -16.28 -8.19 -16.47
C VAL A 208 -15.41 -8.82 -17.54
N MET A 209 -14.54 -9.71 -17.14
CA MET A 209 -13.65 -10.47 -18.04
C MET A 209 -14.23 -11.84 -18.36
N GLN A 210 -14.77 -12.50 -17.33
CA GLN A 210 -15.38 -13.83 -17.49
C GLN A 210 -16.50 -14.01 -16.46
N ARG A 211 -17.49 -14.85 -16.79
CA ARG A 211 -18.62 -15.19 -15.93
C ARG A 211 -18.86 -16.69 -15.89
N THR A 212 -19.25 -17.13 -14.72
CA THR A 212 -19.85 -18.45 -14.47
C THR A 212 -21.04 -18.26 -13.54
N PRO A 213 -21.88 -19.27 -13.35
CA PRO A 213 -22.96 -19.17 -12.38
C PRO A 213 -22.51 -18.90 -10.93
N GLN A 214 -21.28 -19.29 -10.60
CA GLN A 214 -20.72 -19.17 -9.25
C GLN A 214 -19.83 -17.96 -9.05
N PHE A 215 -19.14 -17.49 -10.11
CA PHE A 215 -18.10 -16.47 -10.04
C PHE A 215 -18.16 -15.48 -11.20
N SER A 216 -17.67 -14.28 -10.95
CA SER A 216 -17.29 -13.34 -12.00
C SER A 216 -15.84 -12.91 -11.83
N LEU A 217 -15.04 -13.04 -12.87
CA LEU A 217 -13.70 -12.47 -12.95
C LEU A 217 -13.81 -11.03 -13.45
N LEU A 218 -13.29 -10.11 -12.67
CA LEU A 218 -13.38 -8.68 -12.92
C LEU A 218 -12.00 -8.06 -13.08
N ASP A 219 -11.88 -7.13 -14.04
CA ASP A 219 -10.86 -6.10 -14.02
C ASP A 219 -11.41 -4.88 -13.30
N VAL A 220 -10.75 -4.49 -12.23
CA VAL A 220 -11.13 -3.33 -11.41
C VAL A 220 -10.06 -2.26 -11.52
N THR A 221 -10.35 -1.18 -12.25
CA THR A 221 -9.46 -0.01 -12.34
C THR A 221 -9.83 1.01 -11.29
N ILE A 222 -8.89 1.39 -10.44
CA ILE A 222 -9.14 2.36 -9.36
C ILE A 222 -8.68 3.77 -9.77
N LYS A 223 -9.57 4.76 -9.59
CA LYS A 223 -9.27 6.19 -9.77
C LYS A 223 -8.80 6.84 -8.46
N THR A 224 -9.01 6.18 -7.34
CA THR A 224 -8.59 6.57 -6.00
C THR A 224 -7.97 5.37 -5.30
N GLY A 225 -7.07 5.57 -4.34
CA GLY A 225 -6.38 4.48 -3.64
C GLY A 225 -6.71 4.48 -2.13
N ARG A 226 -7.98 4.26 -1.76
CA ARG A 226 -8.38 4.20 -0.34
C ARG A 226 -8.11 2.80 0.23
N THR A 227 -7.88 2.74 1.53
CA THR A 227 -7.70 1.48 2.24
C THR A 227 -8.89 0.55 1.97
N HIS A 228 -8.63 -0.70 1.62
CA HIS A 228 -9.62 -1.75 1.33
C HIS A 228 -10.68 -1.37 0.26
N GLN A 229 -10.41 -0.36 -0.58
CA GLN A 229 -11.41 0.23 -1.48
C GLN A 229 -12.12 -0.82 -2.33
N ILE A 230 -11.38 -1.61 -3.10
CA ILE A 230 -11.96 -2.63 -4.00
C ILE A 230 -12.79 -3.63 -3.20
N ARG A 231 -12.26 -4.10 -2.08
CA ARG A 231 -12.88 -5.10 -1.21
C ARG A 231 -14.25 -4.64 -0.71
N VAL A 232 -14.32 -3.42 -0.18
CA VAL A 232 -15.56 -2.83 0.35
C VAL A 232 -16.54 -2.49 -0.77
N HIS A 233 -16.07 -1.96 -1.90
CA HIS A 233 -16.92 -1.65 -3.06
C HIS A 233 -17.60 -2.89 -3.64
N LEU A 234 -16.85 -3.97 -3.84
CA LEU A 234 -17.39 -5.21 -4.40
C LEU A 234 -18.33 -5.91 -3.40
N GLN A 235 -17.98 -5.92 -2.12
CA GLN A 235 -18.84 -6.46 -1.06
C GLN A 235 -20.17 -5.68 -0.94
N GLN A 236 -20.11 -4.34 -0.99
CA GLN A 236 -21.32 -3.50 -0.95
C GLN A 236 -22.21 -3.74 -2.17
N ALA A 237 -21.65 -4.06 -3.33
CA ALA A 237 -22.42 -4.43 -4.51
C ALA A 237 -23.07 -5.82 -4.42
N GLY A 238 -22.89 -6.55 -3.30
CA GLY A 238 -23.40 -7.90 -3.08
C GLY A 238 -22.49 -9.01 -3.64
N HIS A 239 -21.29 -8.67 -4.10
CA HIS A 239 -20.35 -9.58 -4.76
C HIS A 239 -18.99 -9.53 -4.05
N ALA A 240 -18.90 -10.13 -2.86
CA ALA A 240 -17.66 -10.17 -2.09
C ALA A 240 -16.54 -10.91 -2.86
N ILE A 241 -15.30 -10.47 -2.64
CA ILE A 241 -14.13 -11.14 -3.24
C ILE A 241 -13.98 -12.53 -2.65
N VAL A 242 -13.73 -13.50 -3.51
CA VAL A 242 -13.42 -14.88 -3.14
C VAL A 242 -12.19 -14.93 -2.25
N GLY A 243 -12.29 -15.61 -1.12
CA GLY A 243 -11.20 -15.74 -0.16
C GLY A 243 -10.89 -14.50 0.67
N ASP A 244 -11.69 -13.41 0.60
CA ASP A 244 -11.47 -12.24 1.44
C ASP A 244 -11.72 -12.58 2.91
N PRO A 245 -10.69 -12.48 3.79
CA PRO A 245 -10.81 -12.88 5.20
C PRO A 245 -11.52 -11.84 6.07
N LYS A 246 -11.86 -10.66 5.52
CA LYS A 246 -12.40 -9.53 6.29
C LYS A 246 -13.77 -9.06 5.80
N TYR A 247 -13.99 -9.03 4.48
CA TYR A 247 -15.23 -8.56 3.85
C TYR A 247 -15.89 -9.64 2.99
N GLY A 248 -15.38 -10.87 3.06
CA GLY A 248 -15.83 -11.98 2.24
C GLY A 248 -17.05 -12.72 2.78
N ASP A 249 -17.51 -13.68 2.00
CA ASP A 249 -18.44 -14.71 2.43
C ASP A 249 -17.64 -15.83 3.12
N PHE A 250 -17.62 -15.80 4.45
CA PHE A 250 -16.77 -16.68 5.26
C PHE A 250 -17.16 -18.16 5.17
N GLU A 251 -18.42 -18.45 4.92
CA GLU A 251 -18.91 -19.81 4.80
C GLU A 251 -18.44 -20.42 3.48
N ARG A 252 -18.73 -19.76 2.36
CA ARG A 252 -18.25 -20.17 1.02
C ARG A 252 -16.73 -20.22 0.92
N ASN A 253 -16.04 -19.26 1.55
CA ASN A 253 -14.56 -19.25 1.56
C ASN A 253 -14.01 -20.50 2.29
N ARG A 254 -14.63 -20.90 3.40
CA ARG A 254 -14.25 -22.13 4.12
C ARG A 254 -14.52 -23.39 3.31
N GLU A 255 -15.65 -23.46 2.62
CA GLU A 255 -15.99 -24.57 1.72
C GLU A 255 -14.97 -24.68 0.57
N LEU A 256 -14.62 -23.55 -0.04
CA LEU A 256 -13.64 -23.49 -1.13
C LEU A 256 -12.22 -23.92 -0.67
N ALA A 257 -11.81 -23.50 0.52
CA ALA A 257 -10.51 -23.88 1.09
C ALA A 257 -10.42 -25.38 1.42
N ARG A 258 -11.54 -26.01 1.81
CA ARG A 258 -11.61 -27.45 2.11
C ARG A 258 -11.89 -28.31 0.90
N GLY A 259 -12.46 -27.72 -0.15
CA GLY A 259 -12.84 -28.37 -1.39
C GLY A 259 -11.64 -28.77 -2.26
N PRO A 260 -11.90 -29.34 -3.44
CA PRO A 260 -10.84 -29.79 -4.37
C PRO A 260 -9.89 -28.67 -4.82
N ALA A 261 -10.38 -27.44 -4.91
CA ALA A 261 -9.58 -26.28 -5.32
C ALA A 261 -8.53 -25.88 -4.26
N LYS A 262 -8.77 -26.21 -2.98
CA LYS A 262 -7.91 -25.83 -1.83
C LYS A 262 -7.47 -24.38 -1.86
N PHE A 263 -8.37 -23.47 -2.25
CA PHE A 263 -8.08 -22.04 -2.38
C PHE A 263 -8.42 -21.33 -1.06
N ASP A 264 -7.38 -20.84 -0.36
CA ASP A 264 -7.45 -20.31 1.00
C ASP A 264 -6.95 -18.85 1.13
N ARG A 265 -6.77 -18.17 0.00
CA ARG A 265 -6.32 -16.76 -0.02
C ARG A 265 -7.34 -15.84 -0.70
N MET A 266 -7.19 -14.53 -0.52
CA MET A 266 -7.97 -13.53 -1.24
C MET A 266 -7.59 -13.47 -2.72
N PHE A 267 -8.58 -13.58 -3.63
CA PHE A 267 -8.37 -13.42 -5.06
C PHE A 267 -8.44 -11.94 -5.45
N LEU A 268 -7.44 -11.18 -5.04
CA LEU A 268 -7.22 -9.81 -5.46
C LEU A 268 -5.75 -9.64 -5.85
N HIS A 269 -5.52 -9.27 -7.11
CA HIS A 269 -4.18 -9.20 -7.69
C HIS A 269 -3.99 -7.88 -8.45
N ALA A 270 -3.00 -7.08 -8.09
CA ALA A 270 -2.60 -5.84 -8.78
C ALA A 270 -1.93 -6.21 -10.12
N ARG A 271 -2.75 -6.43 -11.16
CA ARG A 271 -2.34 -7.04 -12.42
C ARG A 271 -1.62 -6.07 -13.34
N SER A 272 -2.11 -4.86 -13.49
CA SER A 272 -1.56 -3.88 -14.43
C SER A 272 -1.30 -2.54 -13.76
N LEU A 273 -0.16 -1.95 -14.13
CA LEU A 273 0.32 -0.67 -13.63
C LEU A 273 0.86 0.18 -14.78
N ARG A 274 0.29 1.38 -14.98
CA ARG A 274 0.75 2.36 -15.96
C ARG A 274 1.15 3.66 -15.26
N PHE A 275 2.31 4.20 -15.60
CA PHE A 275 2.84 5.44 -15.04
C PHE A 275 3.93 6.02 -15.95
N THR A 276 4.28 7.29 -15.73
CA THR A 276 5.41 7.94 -16.41
C THR A 276 6.69 7.67 -15.63
N HIS A 277 7.71 7.22 -16.31
CA HIS A 277 9.03 6.96 -15.68
C HIS A 277 9.63 8.24 -15.10
N PRO A 278 10.03 8.25 -13.81
CA PRO A 278 10.35 9.48 -13.07
C PRO A 278 11.60 10.22 -13.54
N ALA A 279 12.47 9.58 -14.34
CA ALA A 279 13.69 10.20 -14.84
C ALA A 279 13.65 10.44 -16.35
N THR A 280 13.09 9.50 -17.13
CA THR A 280 13.10 9.59 -18.60
C THR A 280 11.86 10.23 -19.19
N GLY A 281 10.76 10.31 -18.42
CA GLY A 281 9.47 10.76 -18.94
C GLY A 281 8.76 9.77 -19.84
N ALA A 282 9.30 8.58 -20.08
CA ALA A 282 8.68 7.54 -20.90
C ALA A 282 7.47 6.93 -20.18
N GLU A 283 6.39 6.65 -20.92
CA GLU A 283 5.26 5.90 -20.39
C GLU A 283 5.64 4.42 -20.25
N LEU A 284 5.45 3.87 -19.05
CA LEU A 284 5.63 2.46 -18.76
C LEU A 284 4.28 1.80 -18.47
N SER A 285 4.06 0.65 -19.11
CA SER A 285 2.92 -0.22 -18.84
C SER A 285 3.45 -1.61 -18.45
N LEU A 286 3.24 -1.99 -17.19
CA LEU A 286 3.75 -3.24 -16.64
C LEU A 286 2.57 -4.14 -16.27
N GLU A 287 2.77 -5.45 -16.46
CA GLU A 287 1.80 -6.46 -16.10
C GLU A 287 2.45 -7.56 -15.25
N ALA A 288 1.71 -8.06 -14.25
CA ALA A 288 2.05 -9.27 -13.52
C ALA A 288 1.04 -10.37 -13.91
N PRO A 289 1.51 -11.58 -14.24
CA PRO A 289 0.62 -12.70 -14.51
C PRO A 289 -0.18 -13.06 -13.26
N LEU A 290 -1.36 -13.64 -13.43
CA LEU A 290 -2.09 -14.17 -12.30
C LEU A 290 -1.27 -15.26 -11.60
N PRO A 291 -1.29 -15.33 -10.28
CA PRO A 291 -0.68 -16.44 -9.57
C PRO A 291 -1.32 -17.79 -9.98
N PRO A 292 -0.53 -18.88 -10.07
CA PRO A 292 -1.03 -20.17 -10.57
C PRO A 292 -2.21 -20.76 -9.77
N ASP A 293 -2.32 -20.44 -8.49
CA ASP A 293 -3.46 -20.80 -7.64
C ASP A 293 -4.73 -20.05 -8.03
N CYS A 294 -4.59 -18.79 -8.44
CA CYS A 294 -5.69 -17.98 -8.97
C CYS A 294 -6.12 -18.48 -10.36
N GLU A 295 -5.18 -18.77 -11.24
CA GLU A 295 -5.48 -19.28 -12.60
C GLU A 295 -6.29 -20.56 -12.57
N LYS A 296 -5.93 -21.49 -11.68
CA LYS A 296 -6.65 -22.77 -11.52
C LYS A 296 -8.10 -22.62 -11.07
N LEU A 297 -8.44 -21.51 -10.43
CA LEU A 297 -9.79 -21.25 -9.96
C LEU A 297 -10.68 -20.62 -11.04
N ILE A 298 -10.08 -20.08 -12.10
CA ILE A 298 -10.82 -19.53 -13.23
C ILE A 298 -11.23 -20.69 -14.14
N PRO A 299 -12.53 -20.89 -14.37
CA PRO A 299 -12.98 -21.90 -15.31
C PRO A 299 -12.46 -21.59 -16.73
N SER A 300 -12.01 -22.60 -17.44
CA SER A 300 -11.64 -22.53 -18.86
C SER A 300 -12.84 -22.27 -19.76
#